data_24eb74ce43e0a0a32cba04f870cd49aa
#
_entry.id   24eb74ce43e0a0a32cba04f870cd49aa
#
_cell.length_a   1.000
_cell.length_b   1.000
_cell.length_c   1.000
_cell.angle_alpha   90.00
_cell.angle_beta   90.00
_cell.angle_gamma   90.00
#
_symmetry.space_group_name_H-M   'P 1'
#
loop_
_entity.id
_entity.type
_entity.pdbx_description
1 polymer ?
#
loop_
_entity_poly.entity_id
_entity_poly.type
_entity_poly.pdbx_seq_one_letter_code
_entity_poly.pdbx_strand_id
1 'polypeptide(L)'
;MDIRHWLKQAVALLCGGDSPKRDAEILLSFVTGKSRSWLVAFDEIPLSDEQRAQLDALLARRAQGEPVAHLVGEREFWSLPLRVNDATLIPRPDTEILVEQALARLPATPSRILDLGTGTGAIALAIASERPDCQVVGVDRIEAAVELAQHNADSLNLSNATFLLSHWFRELSPNRFELIVSNPPYIDANDVHLGQGDVRFEPRSALVADESGLADLRTLIEQAPDWLTASGWLLLEHGWQQDDAVRQLMLKNGYQAVATASDYGGNPRVTFGQIAN
;
A
#
# COMPACT_ATOMS: atom_id res chain seq x y z
N MET A 1 13.60 -2.38 -34.51
CA MET A 1 13.82 -3.28 -33.35
C MET A 1 12.47 -3.86 -32.98
N ASP A 2 12.36 -5.17 -32.82
CA ASP A 2 11.14 -5.83 -32.34
C ASP A 2 11.09 -5.88 -30.81
N ILE A 3 9.93 -6.29 -30.27
CA ILE A 3 9.65 -6.38 -28.82
C ILE A 3 10.66 -7.31 -28.13
N ARG A 4 10.96 -8.47 -28.70
CA ARG A 4 11.91 -9.47 -28.14
C ARG A 4 13.30 -8.87 -27.95
N HIS A 5 13.81 -8.19 -28.96
CA HIS A 5 15.15 -7.59 -28.92
C HIS A 5 15.22 -6.43 -27.92
N TRP A 6 14.19 -5.57 -27.88
CA TRP A 6 14.13 -4.49 -26.90
C TRP A 6 14.07 -5.06 -25.48
N LEU A 7 13.20 -6.05 -25.22
CA LEU A 7 13.05 -6.68 -23.90
C LEU A 7 14.39 -7.27 -23.41
N LYS A 8 15.12 -7.96 -24.30
CA LYS A 8 16.44 -8.52 -23.96
C LYS A 8 17.45 -7.43 -23.56
N GLN A 9 17.48 -6.32 -24.28
CA GLN A 9 18.36 -5.19 -23.97
C GLN A 9 17.96 -4.52 -22.66
N ALA A 10 16.66 -4.28 -22.43
CA ALA A 10 16.14 -3.68 -21.22
C ALA A 10 16.46 -4.52 -19.98
N VAL A 11 16.25 -5.83 -20.02
CA VAL A 11 16.59 -6.74 -18.91
C VAL A 11 18.08 -6.70 -18.60
N ALA A 12 18.94 -6.66 -19.63
CA ALA A 12 20.39 -6.57 -19.42
C ALA A 12 20.81 -5.25 -18.75
N LEU A 13 20.15 -4.14 -19.11
CA LEU A 13 20.42 -2.82 -18.51
C LEU A 13 19.93 -2.74 -17.06
N LEU A 14 18.83 -3.39 -16.71
CA LEU A 14 18.22 -3.40 -15.39
C LEU A 14 18.72 -4.53 -14.48
N CYS A 15 19.79 -5.24 -14.84
CA CYS A 15 20.25 -6.46 -14.15
C CYS A 15 20.64 -6.28 -12.68
N GLY A 16 20.77 -5.02 -12.18
CA GLY A 16 21.01 -4.72 -10.76
C GLY A 16 19.73 -4.54 -9.94
N GLY A 17 18.56 -4.59 -10.52
CA GLY A 17 17.28 -4.46 -9.82
C GLY A 17 16.70 -5.81 -9.39
N ASP A 18 15.64 -5.76 -8.55
CA ASP A 18 15.00 -6.97 -7.98
C ASP A 18 14.23 -7.78 -9.03
N SER A 19 13.64 -7.12 -10.03
CA SER A 19 12.77 -7.76 -11.03
C SER A 19 12.95 -7.18 -12.43
N PRO A 20 14.16 -7.23 -13.04
CA PRO A 20 14.48 -6.56 -14.30
C PRO A 20 13.52 -6.91 -15.44
N LYS A 21 13.15 -8.19 -15.57
CA LYS A 21 12.23 -8.66 -16.61
C LYS A 21 10.82 -8.13 -16.40
N ARG A 22 10.32 -8.15 -15.16
CA ARG A 22 8.98 -7.66 -14.82
C ARG A 22 8.87 -6.15 -15.08
N ASP A 23 9.87 -5.38 -14.69
CA ASP A 23 9.92 -3.95 -14.93
C ASP A 23 9.88 -3.63 -16.43
N ALA A 24 10.71 -4.30 -17.22
CA ALA A 24 10.72 -4.11 -18.67
C ALA A 24 9.39 -4.53 -19.34
N GLU A 25 8.75 -5.61 -18.90
CA GLU A 25 7.42 -6.03 -19.37
C GLU A 25 6.34 -5.00 -19.04
N ILE A 26 6.38 -4.37 -17.87
CA ILE A 26 5.44 -3.30 -17.47
C ILE A 26 5.62 -2.08 -18.36
N LEU A 27 6.85 -1.63 -18.60
CA LEU A 27 7.12 -0.51 -19.50
C LEU A 27 6.62 -0.78 -20.92
N LEU A 28 6.86 -2.01 -21.45
CA LEU A 28 6.33 -2.43 -22.75
C LEU A 28 4.81 -2.39 -22.79
N SER A 29 4.15 -2.95 -21.77
CA SER A 29 2.68 -2.93 -21.68
C SER A 29 2.13 -1.52 -21.67
N PHE A 30 2.76 -0.64 -20.90
CA PHE A 30 2.38 0.78 -20.78
C PHE A 30 2.47 1.52 -22.14
N VAL A 31 3.60 1.41 -22.82
CA VAL A 31 3.84 2.15 -24.08
C VAL A 31 3.06 1.56 -25.24
N THR A 32 2.91 0.25 -25.31
CA THR A 32 2.22 -0.42 -26.41
C THR A 32 0.71 -0.53 -26.22
N GLY A 33 0.21 -0.38 -24.98
CA GLY A 33 -1.18 -0.66 -24.62
C GLY A 33 -1.56 -2.13 -24.71
N LYS A 34 -0.57 -3.05 -24.73
CA LYS A 34 -0.79 -4.49 -24.90
C LYS A 34 -0.59 -5.25 -23.59
N SER A 35 -1.39 -6.31 -23.41
CA SER A 35 -1.21 -7.20 -22.26
C SER A 35 0.11 -7.98 -22.33
N ARG A 36 0.60 -8.41 -21.17
CA ARG A 36 1.79 -9.27 -21.07
C ARG A 36 1.68 -10.53 -21.94
N SER A 37 0.52 -11.19 -21.93
CA SER A 37 0.28 -12.39 -22.74
C SER A 37 0.40 -12.10 -24.24
N TRP A 38 -0.10 -10.94 -24.67
CA TRP A 38 0.02 -10.52 -26.05
C TRP A 38 1.48 -10.23 -26.42
N LEU A 39 2.22 -9.54 -25.58
CA LEU A 39 3.65 -9.24 -25.79
C LEU A 39 4.50 -10.51 -25.93
N VAL A 40 4.17 -11.56 -25.17
CA VAL A 40 4.84 -12.86 -25.26
C VAL A 40 4.47 -13.60 -26.55
N ALA A 41 3.20 -13.55 -26.96
CA ALA A 41 2.72 -14.24 -28.16
C ALA A 41 3.18 -13.59 -29.47
N PHE A 42 3.42 -12.28 -29.45
CA PHE A 42 3.73 -11.47 -30.64
C PHE A 42 5.04 -10.68 -30.48
N ASP A 43 6.03 -11.27 -29.85
CA ASP A 43 7.30 -10.63 -29.51
C ASP A 43 8.20 -10.27 -30.72
N GLU A 44 7.88 -10.78 -31.93
CA GLU A 44 8.57 -10.47 -33.18
C GLU A 44 8.04 -9.19 -33.85
N ILE A 45 6.94 -8.61 -33.35
CA ILE A 45 6.37 -7.38 -33.92
C ILE A 45 7.34 -6.21 -33.71
N PRO A 46 7.65 -5.43 -34.77
CA PRO A 46 8.50 -4.28 -34.63
C PRO A 46 7.82 -3.15 -33.83
N LEU A 47 8.57 -2.54 -32.94
CA LEU A 47 8.19 -1.28 -32.28
C LEU A 47 8.30 -0.12 -33.27
N SER A 48 7.35 0.83 -33.21
CA SER A 48 7.49 2.09 -33.93
C SER A 48 8.66 2.92 -33.37
N ASP A 49 9.17 3.88 -34.16
CA ASP A 49 10.23 4.76 -33.69
C ASP A 49 9.80 5.60 -32.48
N GLU A 50 8.52 6.00 -32.43
CA GLU A 50 7.94 6.72 -31.32
C GLU A 50 7.86 5.87 -30.05
N GLN A 51 7.33 4.62 -30.17
CA GLN A 51 7.29 3.67 -29.06
C GLN A 51 8.69 3.38 -28.51
N ARG A 52 9.66 3.20 -29.40
CA ARG A 52 11.03 2.94 -28.99
C ARG A 52 11.63 4.15 -28.25
N ALA A 53 11.46 5.36 -28.76
CA ALA A 53 11.97 6.56 -28.09
C ALA A 53 11.35 6.74 -26.70
N GLN A 54 10.05 6.50 -26.55
CA GLN A 54 9.35 6.55 -25.25
C GLN A 54 9.87 5.47 -24.30
N LEU A 55 10.01 4.24 -24.76
CA LEU A 55 10.53 3.10 -24.00
C LEU A 55 11.97 3.35 -23.52
N ASP A 56 12.84 3.86 -24.41
CA ASP A 56 14.24 4.13 -24.07
C ASP A 56 14.35 5.25 -23.02
N ALA A 57 13.49 6.28 -23.10
CA ALA A 57 13.43 7.33 -22.08
C ALA A 57 12.98 6.80 -20.70
N LEU A 58 11.93 5.97 -20.64
CA LEU A 58 11.46 5.35 -19.41
C LEU A 58 12.49 4.38 -18.83
N LEU A 59 13.12 3.58 -19.70
CA LEU A 59 14.16 2.65 -19.31
C LEU A 59 15.38 3.34 -18.70
N ALA A 60 15.78 4.50 -19.24
CA ALA A 60 16.88 5.29 -18.69
C ALA A 60 16.56 5.81 -17.26
N ARG A 61 15.32 6.25 -17.01
CA ARG A 61 14.86 6.64 -15.66
C ARG A 61 14.83 5.45 -14.72
N ARG A 62 14.30 4.29 -15.14
CA ARG A 62 14.30 3.06 -14.33
C ARG A 62 15.72 2.60 -13.99
N ALA A 63 16.64 2.69 -14.93
CA ALA A 63 18.07 2.36 -14.71
C ALA A 63 18.74 3.28 -13.66
N GLN A 64 18.21 4.48 -13.43
CA GLN A 64 18.63 5.39 -12.35
C GLN A 64 17.96 5.05 -11.01
N GLY A 65 17.06 4.04 -11.00
CA GLY A 65 16.40 3.51 -9.82
C GLY A 65 14.98 4.04 -9.58
N GLU A 66 14.44 4.89 -10.47
CA GLU A 66 13.07 5.41 -10.32
C GLU A 66 12.05 4.24 -10.36
N PRO A 67 11.11 4.17 -9.39
CA PRO A 67 10.14 3.07 -9.32
C PRO A 67 9.31 2.93 -10.60
N VAL A 68 9.17 1.71 -11.09
CA VAL A 68 8.38 1.46 -12.31
C VAL A 68 6.93 1.94 -12.15
N ALA A 69 6.37 1.84 -10.94
CA ALA A 69 5.03 2.33 -10.64
C ALA A 69 4.90 3.86 -10.82
N HIS A 70 5.91 4.63 -10.43
CA HIS A 70 5.94 6.08 -10.69
C HIS A 70 6.09 6.40 -12.17
N LEU A 71 6.85 5.59 -12.92
CA LEU A 71 7.04 5.78 -14.36
C LEU A 71 5.75 5.57 -15.17
N VAL A 72 4.93 4.59 -14.77
CA VAL A 72 3.66 4.28 -15.44
C VAL A 72 2.46 4.97 -14.75
N GLY A 73 2.62 5.49 -13.54
CA GLY A 73 1.58 6.19 -12.79
C GLY A 73 0.54 5.26 -12.15
N GLU A 74 0.77 3.94 -12.15
CA GLU A 74 -0.21 2.96 -11.67
C GLU A 74 0.47 1.78 -10.97
N ARG A 75 -0.22 1.23 -9.95
CA ARG A 75 0.15 0.00 -9.26
C ARG A 75 -1.10 -0.84 -9.00
N GLU A 76 -1.06 -2.11 -9.36
CA GLU A 76 -2.10 -3.06 -8.98
C GLU A 76 -1.94 -3.45 -7.49
N PHE A 77 -3.04 -3.40 -6.74
CA PHE A 77 -3.17 -3.89 -5.37
C PHE A 77 -4.56 -4.50 -5.19
N TRP A 78 -4.66 -5.70 -4.66
CA TRP A 78 -5.94 -6.42 -4.53
C TRP A 78 -6.71 -6.53 -5.85
N SER A 79 -6.00 -6.75 -6.96
CA SER A 79 -6.54 -6.71 -8.33
C SER A 79 -7.19 -5.38 -8.76
N LEU A 80 -7.00 -4.31 -7.98
CA LEU A 80 -7.46 -2.96 -8.32
C LEU A 80 -6.31 -2.16 -8.95
N PRO A 81 -6.50 -1.54 -10.13
CA PRO A 81 -5.52 -0.62 -10.70
C PRO A 81 -5.60 0.73 -9.96
N LEU A 82 -4.60 1.02 -9.14
CA LEU A 82 -4.54 2.24 -8.36
C LEU A 82 -3.53 3.22 -8.97
N ARG A 83 -3.93 4.48 -9.15
CA ARG A 83 -2.98 5.54 -9.43
C ARG A 83 -2.04 5.74 -8.25
N VAL A 84 -0.78 6.02 -8.58
CA VAL A 84 0.28 6.32 -7.61
C VAL A 84 1.02 7.59 -8.02
N ASN A 85 1.60 8.28 -7.06
CA ASN A 85 2.48 9.42 -7.25
C ASN A 85 3.53 9.49 -6.12
N ASP A 86 4.34 10.51 -6.11
CA ASP A 86 5.42 10.74 -5.14
C ASP A 86 4.96 11.24 -3.75
N ALA A 87 3.65 11.47 -3.57
CA ALA A 87 3.09 11.92 -2.28
C ALA A 87 2.81 10.76 -1.31
N THR A 88 2.80 9.51 -1.78
CA THR A 88 2.39 8.34 -0.99
C THR A 88 3.36 7.17 -1.13
N LEU A 89 3.25 6.20 -0.20
CA LEU A 89 3.86 4.89 -0.38
C LEU A 89 3.25 4.17 -1.59
N ILE A 90 4.07 3.53 -2.39
CA ILE A 90 3.59 2.61 -3.44
C ILE A 90 3.01 1.35 -2.75
N PRO A 91 1.78 0.93 -3.04
CA PRO A 91 1.18 -0.25 -2.42
C PRO A 91 2.06 -1.49 -2.53
N ARG A 92 2.28 -2.18 -1.40
CA ARG A 92 3.11 -3.38 -1.30
C ARG A 92 2.25 -4.64 -1.29
N PRO A 93 2.67 -5.73 -1.94
CA PRO A 93 1.94 -7.01 -1.88
C PRO A 93 1.77 -7.53 -0.45
N ASP A 94 2.76 -7.33 0.43
CA ASP A 94 2.69 -7.78 1.82
C ASP A 94 1.55 -7.12 2.60
N THR A 95 1.15 -5.91 2.23
CA THR A 95 0.00 -5.20 2.82
C THR A 95 -1.34 -5.88 2.52
N GLU A 96 -1.43 -6.76 1.51
CA GLU A 96 -2.64 -7.54 1.23
C GLU A 96 -3.01 -8.45 2.41
N ILE A 97 -2.04 -8.89 3.21
CA ILE A 97 -2.30 -9.63 4.46
C ILE A 97 -3.15 -8.79 5.44
N LEU A 98 -2.91 -7.48 5.51
CA LEU A 98 -3.72 -6.59 6.36
C LEU A 98 -5.19 -6.58 5.89
N VAL A 99 -5.43 -6.55 4.59
CA VAL A 99 -6.78 -6.64 4.01
C VAL A 99 -7.42 -7.99 4.31
N GLU A 100 -6.71 -9.10 4.11
CA GLU A 100 -7.21 -10.45 4.44
C GLU A 100 -7.62 -10.57 5.91
N GLN A 101 -6.75 -10.10 6.82
CA GLN A 101 -7.01 -10.14 8.25
C GLN A 101 -8.16 -9.22 8.66
N ALA A 102 -8.35 -8.09 7.98
CA ALA A 102 -9.46 -7.18 8.17
C ALA A 102 -10.79 -7.84 7.76
N LEU A 103 -10.86 -8.38 6.54
CA LEU A 103 -12.06 -9.05 6.02
C LEU A 103 -12.48 -10.26 6.87
N ALA A 104 -11.51 -11.02 7.39
CA ALA A 104 -11.76 -12.17 8.25
C ALA A 104 -12.37 -11.80 9.62
N ARG A 105 -12.25 -10.54 10.07
CA ARG A 105 -12.73 -10.05 11.37
C ARG A 105 -13.95 -9.16 11.28
N LEU A 106 -14.30 -8.72 10.09
CA LEU A 106 -15.53 -7.95 9.89
C LEU A 106 -16.75 -8.84 10.13
N PRO A 107 -17.75 -8.37 10.89
CA PRO A 107 -19.00 -9.07 11.04
C PRO A 107 -19.74 -9.17 9.68
N ALA A 108 -20.65 -10.11 9.57
CA ALA A 108 -21.46 -10.28 8.35
C ALA A 108 -22.45 -9.12 8.11
N THR A 109 -22.64 -8.26 9.08
CA THR A 109 -23.51 -7.06 9.01
C THR A 109 -22.75 -5.85 8.47
N PRO A 110 -23.46 -4.87 7.89
CA PRO A 110 -22.86 -3.59 7.51
C PRO A 110 -22.07 -2.97 8.66
N SER A 111 -20.86 -2.52 8.38
CA SER A 111 -19.90 -2.05 9.37
C SER A 111 -19.24 -0.75 8.91
N ARG A 112 -18.67 -0.02 9.85
CA ARG A 112 -17.86 1.16 9.60
C ARG A 112 -16.40 0.82 9.82
N ILE A 113 -15.58 1.14 8.85
CA ILE A 113 -14.16 0.84 8.87
C ILE A 113 -13.39 2.16 8.76
N LEU A 114 -12.29 2.27 9.50
CA LEU A 114 -11.37 3.40 9.44
C LEU A 114 -9.99 2.93 9.00
N ASP A 115 -9.45 3.54 7.95
CA ASP A 115 -8.09 3.34 7.46
C ASP A 115 -7.26 4.58 7.77
N LEU A 116 -6.28 4.45 8.68
CA LEU A 116 -5.45 5.54 9.18
C LEU A 116 -4.12 5.58 8.42
N GLY A 117 -3.79 6.74 7.81
CA GLY A 117 -2.65 6.86 6.91
C GLY A 117 -2.93 6.16 5.58
N THR A 118 -4.07 6.47 4.97
CA THR A 118 -4.64 5.73 3.83
C THR A 118 -3.78 5.78 2.56
N GLY A 119 -2.89 6.79 2.41
CA GLY A 119 -2.02 6.96 1.25
C GLY A 119 -2.78 6.99 -0.07
N THR A 120 -2.55 6.01 -0.92
CA THR A 120 -3.27 5.85 -2.21
C THR A 120 -4.73 5.40 -2.05
N GLY A 121 -5.18 5.12 -0.83
CA GLY A 121 -6.46 4.48 -0.54
C GLY A 121 -6.45 2.95 -0.68
N ALA A 122 -5.30 2.31 -0.87
CA ALA A 122 -5.19 0.89 -1.24
C ALA A 122 -5.96 -0.04 -0.30
N ILE A 123 -5.75 0.07 1.01
CA ILE A 123 -6.40 -0.78 2.02
C ILE A 123 -7.90 -0.48 2.07
N ALA A 124 -8.26 0.81 2.17
CA ALA A 124 -9.64 1.25 2.22
C ALA A 124 -10.45 0.78 1.00
N LEU A 125 -9.89 0.95 -0.20
CA LEU A 125 -10.54 0.58 -1.46
C LEU A 125 -10.64 -0.94 -1.65
N ALA A 126 -9.62 -1.69 -1.23
CA ALA A 126 -9.67 -3.15 -1.22
C ALA A 126 -10.82 -3.66 -0.33
N ILE A 127 -10.94 -3.13 0.89
CA ILE A 127 -12.03 -3.50 1.80
C ILE A 127 -13.39 -3.05 1.23
N ALA A 128 -13.48 -1.84 0.69
CA ALA A 128 -14.71 -1.31 0.11
C ALA A 128 -15.21 -2.13 -1.09
N SER A 129 -14.30 -2.66 -1.91
CA SER A 129 -14.64 -3.50 -3.07
C SER A 129 -15.21 -4.86 -2.66
N GLU A 130 -14.69 -5.47 -1.59
CA GLU A 130 -15.14 -6.76 -1.06
C GLU A 130 -16.42 -6.65 -0.20
N ARG A 131 -16.64 -5.50 0.42
CA ARG A 131 -17.74 -5.24 1.34
C ARG A 131 -18.53 -3.99 0.93
N PRO A 132 -19.30 -4.05 -0.16
CA PRO A 132 -20.10 -2.91 -0.65
C PRO A 132 -21.22 -2.49 0.32
N ASP A 133 -21.56 -3.34 1.28
CA ASP A 133 -22.50 -3.07 2.38
C ASP A 133 -21.86 -2.23 3.52
N CYS A 134 -20.54 -2.13 3.59
CA CYS A 134 -19.81 -1.38 4.60
C CYS A 134 -19.50 0.04 4.17
N GLN A 135 -19.25 0.92 5.15
CA GLN A 135 -18.75 2.26 4.93
C GLN A 135 -17.29 2.35 5.35
N VAL A 136 -16.41 2.72 4.43
CA VAL A 136 -14.99 2.85 4.69
C VAL A 136 -14.58 4.31 4.67
N VAL A 137 -13.92 4.76 5.73
CA VAL A 137 -13.34 6.10 5.84
C VAL A 137 -11.83 5.97 5.84
N GLY A 138 -11.16 6.55 4.86
CA GLY A 138 -9.70 6.67 4.85
C GLY A 138 -9.29 8.08 5.29
N VAL A 139 -8.22 8.18 6.07
CA VAL A 139 -7.67 9.48 6.45
C VAL A 139 -6.18 9.54 6.19
N ASP A 140 -5.70 10.71 5.82
CA ASP A 140 -4.27 11.01 5.70
C ASP A 140 -4.00 12.46 6.11
N ARG A 141 -2.79 12.73 6.61
CA ARG A 141 -2.35 14.09 6.96
C ARG A 141 -1.87 14.89 5.74
N ILE A 142 -1.67 14.23 4.61
CA ILE A 142 -1.17 14.81 3.36
C ILE A 142 -2.35 15.01 2.41
N GLU A 143 -2.66 16.26 2.08
CA GLU A 143 -3.80 16.61 1.21
C GLU A 143 -3.72 15.91 -0.16
N ALA A 144 -2.52 15.88 -0.77
CA ALA A 144 -2.30 15.20 -2.04
C ALA A 144 -2.55 13.67 -1.97
N ALA A 145 -2.37 13.04 -0.81
CA ALA A 145 -2.72 11.64 -0.59
C ALA A 145 -4.25 11.45 -0.54
N VAL A 146 -4.96 12.34 0.16
CA VAL A 146 -6.42 12.34 0.23
C VAL A 146 -7.04 12.53 -1.17
N GLU A 147 -6.54 13.49 -1.94
CA GLU A 147 -6.98 13.73 -3.32
C GLU A 147 -6.72 12.51 -4.22
N LEU A 148 -5.56 11.88 -4.09
CA LEU A 148 -5.21 10.67 -4.84
C LEU A 148 -6.12 9.50 -4.48
N ALA A 149 -6.37 9.27 -3.19
CA ALA A 149 -7.25 8.21 -2.72
C ALA A 149 -8.70 8.42 -3.19
N GLN A 150 -9.21 9.65 -3.14
CA GLN A 150 -10.53 9.99 -3.66
C GLN A 150 -10.60 9.76 -5.18
N HIS A 151 -9.57 10.18 -5.92
CA HIS A 151 -9.50 9.92 -7.36
C HIS A 151 -9.53 8.42 -7.69
N ASN A 152 -8.83 7.60 -6.91
CA ASN A 152 -8.85 6.14 -7.05
C ASN A 152 -10.25 5.57 -6.78
N ALA A 153 -10.93 6.04 -5.72
CA ALA A 153 -12.31 5.63 -5.42
C ALA A 153 -13.27 5.94 -6.57
N ASP A 154 -13.21 7.17 -7.10
CA ASP A 154 -14.05 7.62 -8.20
C ASP A 154 -13.79 6.80 -9.47
N SER A 155 -12.53 6.55 -9.81
CA SER A 155 -12.12 5.75 -10.96
C SER A 155 -12.60 4.29 -10.89
N LEU A 156 -12.67 3.74 -9.68
CA LEU A 156 -13.14 2.37 -9.40
C LEU A 156 -14.64 2.29 -9.13
N ASN A 157 -15.36 3.43 -9.09
CA ASN A 157 -16.78 3.54 -8.75
C ASN A 157 -17.12 2.97 -7.36
N LEU A 158 -16.23 3.13 -6.38
CA LEU A 158 -16.39 2.68 -5.00
C LEU A 158 -16.97 3.81 -4.14
N SER A 159 -18.28 4.06 -4.25
CA SER A 159 -18.98 5.13 -3.55
C SER A 159 -19.16 4.94 -2.04
N ASN A 160 -18.82 3.75 -1.53
CA ASN A 160 -18.84 3.40 -0.11
C ASN A 160 -17.50 3.68 0.61
N ALA A 161 -16.52 4.25 -0.10
CA ALA A 161 -15.28 4.75 0.46
C ALA A 161 -15.24 6.29 0.40
N THR A 162 -14.80 6.95 1.47
CA THR A 162 -14.64 8.42 1.55
C THR A 162 -13.31 8.75 2.19
N PHE A 163 -12.69 9.86 1.77
CA PHE A 163 -11.36 10.23 2.24
C PHE A 163 -11.34 11.62 2.84
N LEU A 164 -10.65 11.80 3.98
CA LEU A 164 -10.62 13.03 4.74
C LEU A 164 -9.19 13.40 5.13
N LEU A 165 -8.92 14.70 5.15
CA LEU A 165 -7.67 15.23 5.68
C LEU A 165 -7.71 15.15 7.22
N SER A 166 -6.84 14.33 7.81
CA SER A 166 -6.74 14.18 9.27
C SER A 166 -5.37 13.66 9.68
N HIS A 167 -4.82 14.21 10.75
CA HIS A 167 -3.66 13.60 11.38
C HIS A 167 -4.11 12.58 12.42
N TRP A 168 -4.17 11.33 12.04
CA TRP A 168 -4.75 10.21 12.76
C TRP A 168 -6.23 10.51 13.08
N PHE A 169 -6.59 10.63 14.34
CA PHE A 169 -7.96 10.80 14.80
C PHE A 169 -8.40 12.28 15.00
N ARG A 170 -7.49 13.25 14.83
CA ARG A 170 -7.67 14.63 15.33
C ARG A 170 -8.86 15.36 14.72
N GLU A 171 -9.04 15.26 13.41
CA GLU A 171 -10.05 16.01 12.66
C GLU A 171 -11.30 15.16 12.39
N LEU A 172 -11.35 13.94 12.93
CA LEU A 172 -12.52 13.06 12.80
C LEU A 172 -13.67 13.53 13.69
N SER A 173 -14.88 13.54 13.15
CA SER A 173 -16.09 13.68 13.96
C SER A 173 -16.26 12.48 14.90
N PRO A 174 -16.79 12.67 16.13
CA PRO A 174 -16.99 11.58 17.08
C PRO A 174 -17.85 10.46 16.46
N ASN A 175 -17.24 9.33 16.28
CA ASN A 175 -17.86 8.13 15.69
C ASN A 175 -17.14 6.89 16.21
N ARG A 176 -17.77 5.72 16.08
CA ARG A 176 -17.14 4.47 16.43
C ARG A 176 -17.11 3.54 15.22
N PHE A 177 -16.06 2.72 15.14
CA PHE A 177 -15.76 1.84 14.05
C PHE A 177 -15.69 0.38 14.54
N GLU A 178 -16.22 -0.54 13.78
CA GLU A 178 -16.10 -1.98 14.05
C GLU A 178 -14.69 -2.47 13.79
N LEU A 179 -13.95 -1.74 12.92
CA LEU A 179 -12.60 -2.11 12.56
C LEU A 179 -11.79 -0.86 12.22
N ILE A 180 -10.58 -0.79 12.77
CA ILE A 180 -9.57 0.21 12.43
C ILE A 180 -8.36 -0.51 11.88
N VAL A 181 -7.88 -0.09 10.72
CA VAL A 181 -6.68 -0.60 10.06
C VAL A 181 -5.67 0.52 9.85
N SER A 182 -4.38 0.18 9.82
CA SER A 182 -3.34 1.11 9.41
C SER A 182 -2.09 0.38 8.95
N ASN A 183 -1.45 0.93 7.93
CA ASN A 183 -0.05 0.69 7.60
C ASN A 183 0.71 2.00 7.87
N PRO A 184 1.05 2.30 9.14
CA PRO A 184 1.71 3.55 9.51
C PRO A 184 3.19 3.51 9.15
N PRO A 185 3.92 4.64 9.15
CA PRO A 185 5.37 4.64 9.12
C PRO A 185 5.93 3.82 10.28
N TYR A 186 6.89 2.93 10.00
CA TYR A 186 7.48 2.05 11.01
C TYR A 186 8.99 1.82 10.85
N ILE A 187 9.65 2.57 9.96
CA ILE A 187 11.10 2.44 9.71
C ILE A 187 11.86 3.41 10.62
N ASP A 188 12.93 2.91 11.26
CA ASP A 188 13.85 3.78 12.02
C ASP A 188 14.54 4.78 11.08
N ALA A 189 14.68 6.03 11.52
CA ALA A 189 15.31 7.09 10.72
C ALA A 189 16.75 6.79 10.27
N ASN A 190 17.44 5.89 10.97
CA ASN A 190 18.81 5.47 10.69
C ASN A 190 18.90 4.16 9.91
N ASP A 191 17.77 3.58 9.50
CA ASP A 191 17.75 2.33 8.74
C ASP A 191 18.41 2.50 7.37
N VAL A 192 19.39 1.65 7.08
CA VAL A 192 20.17 1.69 5.84
C VAL A 192 19.32 1.44 4.59
N HIS A 193 18.19 0.75 4.73
CA HIS A 193 17.28 0.46 3.61
C HIS A 193 16.58 1.70 3.06
N LEU A 194 16.50 2.80 3.84
CA LEU A 194 15.95 4.09 3.36
C LEU A 194 16.73 4.68 2.17
N GLY A 195 18.01 4.28 2.03
CA GLY A 195 18.89 4.70 0.91
C GLY A 195 18.92 3.72 -0.26
N GLN A 196 18.09 2.66 -0.27
CA GLN A 196 18.18 1.56 -1.23
C GLN A 196 16.89 1.39 -2.06
N GLY A 197 17.03 0.82 -3.25
CA GLY A 197 15.91 0.43 -4.10
C GLY A 197 14.91 1.57 -4.39
N ASP A 198 13.67 1.21 -4.52
CA ASP A 198 12.54 2.11 -4.81
C ASP A 198 12.21 3.05 -3.63
N VAL A 199 12.50 2.63 -2.39
CA VAL A 199 12.22 3.39 -1.16
C VAL A 199 12.84 4.80 -1.16
N ARG A 200 13.97 4.99 -1.86
CA ARG A 200 14.63 6.30 -2.01
C ARG A 200 13.77 7.37 -2.67
N PHE A 201 12.78 6.96 -3.45
CA PHE A 201 11.90 7.84 -4.22
C PHE A 201 10.54 8.06 -3.56
N GLU A 202 10.32 7.45 -2.40
CA GLU A 202 9.08 7.56 -1.65
C GLU A 202 9.22 8.60 -0.53
N PRO A 203 8.13 9.28 -0.12
CA PRO A 203 8.21 10.34 0.87
C PRO A 203 8.61 9.77 2.24
N ARG A 204 9.64 10.35 2.86
CA ARG A 204 10.10 9.94 4.20
C ARG A 204 8.98 9.96 5.23
N SER A 205 8.00 10.84 5.07
CA SER A 205 6.83 10.95 5.94
C SER A 205 5.91 9.73 5.92
N ALA A 206 5.99 8.91 4.87
CA ALA A 206 5.25 7.64 4.76
C ALA A 206 6.07 6.42 5.23
N LEU A 207 7.35 6.61 5.53
CA LEU A 207 8.29 5.53 5.83
C LEU A 207 8.80 5.57 7.27
N VAL A 208 9.16 6.76 7.76
CA VAL A 208 9.97 6.93 8.97
C VAL A 208 9.12 7.32 10.16
N ALA A 209 9.29 6.61 11.27
CA ALA A 209 8.77 6.97 12.57
C ALA A 209 9.89 7.02 13.63
N ASP A 210 9.69 7.88 14.64
CA ASP A 210 10.57 7.95 15.80
C ASP A 210 10.48 6.70 16.70
N GLU A 211 11.23 6.67 17.79
CA GLU A 211 11.27 5.54 18.74
C GLU A 211 11.59 4.21 18.04
N SER A 212 12.61 4.18 17.18
CA SER A 212 12.97 3.00 16.38
C SER A 212 11.81 2.46 15.55
N GLY A 213 11.01 3.36 15.00
CA GLY A 213 9.86 3.04 14.16
C GLY A 213 8.57 2.70 14.93
N LEU A 214 8.52 2.86 16.25
CA LEU A 214 7.36 2.48 17.07
C LEU A 214 6.44 3.65 17.46
N ALA A 215 6.82 4.90 17.22
CA ALA A 215 6.08 6.07 17.72
C ALA A 215 4.64 6.14 17.19
N ASP A 216 4.47 5.96 15.88
CA ASP A 216 3.14 6.00 15.26
C ASP A 216 2.30 4.78 15.67
N LEU A 217 2.89 3.58 15.66
CA LEU A 217 2.25 2.35 16.15
C LEU A 217 1.74 2.51 17.60
N ARG A 218 2.57 3.06 18.49
CA ARG A 218 2.18 3.36 19.88
C ARG A 218 0.99 4.32 19.92
N THR A 219 1.07 5.42 19.19
CA THR A 219 0.02 6.45 19.15
C THR A 219 -1.32 5.84 18.74
N LEU A 220 -1.32 5.01 17.70
CA LEU A 220 -2.53 4.35 17.20
C LEU A 220 -3.09 3.36 18.21
N ILE A 221 -2.25 2.53 18.85
CA ILE A 221 -2.66 1.57 19.86
C ILE A 221 -3.28 2.24 21.08
N GLU A 222 -2.72 3.37 21.54
CA GLU A 222 -3.19 4.09 22.70
C GLU A 222 -4.50 4.84 22.44
N GLN A 223 -4.73 5.35 21.22
CA GLN A 223 -5.90 6.18 20.91
C GLN A 223 -7.09 5.40 20.32
N ALA A 224 -6.84 4.30 19.60
CA ALA A 224 -7.90 3.57 18.93
C ALA A 224 -9.02 3.02 19.85
N PRO A 225 -8.79 2.70 21.15
CA PRO A 225 -9.89 2.27 22.03
C PRO A 225 -11.06 3.27 22.13
N ASP A 226 -10.78 4.57 22.06
CA ASP A 226 -11.82 5.61 22.12
C ASP A 226 -12.68 5.67 20.83
N TRP A 227 -12.20 5.08 19.77
CA TRP A 227 -12.82 5.09 18.42
C TRP A 227 -13.40 3.74 17.99
N LEU A 228 -13.12 2.68 18.74
CA LEU A 228 -13.67 1.35 18.46
C LEU A 228 -15.03 1.15 19.14
N THR A 229 -15.90 0.41 18.46
CA THR A 229 -17.09 -0.17 19.09
C THR A 229 -16.69 -1.23 20.11
N ALA A 230 -17.60 -1.62 21.02
CA ALA A 230 -17.41 -2.81 21.84
C ALA A 230 -17.11 -4.03 20.93
N SER A 231 -16.11 -4.81 21.27
CA SER A 231 -15.57 -5.90 20.43
C SER A 231 -15.00 -5.47 19.06
N GLY A 232 -14.73 -4.19 18.87
CA GLY A 232 -14.06 -3.69 17.66
C GLY A 232 -12.59 -4.13 17.58
N TRP A 233 -12.06 -4.18 16.38
CA TRP A 233 -10.70 -4.65 16.10
C TRP A 233 -9.77 -3.52 15.65
N LEU A 234 -8.52 -3.55 16.14
CA LEU A 234 -7.41 -2.77 15.59
C LEU A 234 -6.43 -3.73 14.90
N LEU A 235 -6.06 -3.42 13.66
CA LEU A 235 -5.06 -4.16 12.89
C LEU A 235 -3.98 -3.20 12.40
N LEU A 236 -2.71 -3.54 12.64
CA LEU A 236 -1.57 -2.70 12.29
C LEU A 236 -0.52 -3.50 11.53
N GLU A 237 -0.13 -3.02 10.36
CA GLU A 237 1.09 -3.48 9.70
C GLU A 237 2.32 -2.91 10.42
N HIS A 238 3.40 -3.68 10.47
CA HIS A 238 4.66 -3.30 11.10
C HIS A 238 5.86 -4.01 10.46
N GLY A 239 7.06 -3.58 10.80
CA GLY A 239 8.28 -4.26 10.40
C GLY A 239 8.38 -5.67 10.99
N TRP A 240 9.01 -6.58 10.26
CA TRP A 240 9.07 -8.01 10.61
C TRP A 240 9.74 -8.33 11.96
N GLN A 241 10.51 -7.40 12.52
CA GLN A 241 11.16 -7.53 13.83
C GLN A 241 10.40 -6.82 14.96
N GLN A 242 9.25 -6.19 14.68
CA GLN A 242 8.52 -5.36 15.64
C GLN A 242 7.32 -6.08 16.27
N ASP A 243 7.02 -7.30 15.87
CA ASP A 243 5.81 -8.03 16.29
C ASP A 243 5.68 -8.21 17.80
N ASP A 244 6.75 -8.57 18.49
CA ASP A 244 6.75 -8.70 19.95
C ASP A 244 6.47 -7.35 20.65
N ALA A 245 7.10 -6.28 20.19
CA ALA A 245 6.89 -4.95 20.75
C ALA A 245 5.45 -4.47 20.55
N VAL A 246 4.89 -4.66 19.34
CA VAL A 246 3.51 -4.27 19.01
C VAL A 246 2.50 -5.10 19.82
N ARG A 247 2.70 -6.42 19.95
CA ARG A 247 1.85 -7.27 20.80
C ARG A 247 1.86 -6.83 22.25
N GLN A 248 3.03 -6.53 22.80
CA GLN A 248 3.16 -6.06 24.19
C GLN A 248 2.47 -4.70 24.40
N LEU A 249 2.60 -3.79 23.44
CA LEU A 249 1.88 -2.51 23.46
C LEU A 249 0.36 -2.72 23.46
N MET A 250 -0.19 -3.58 22.60
CA MET A 250 -1.61 -3.90 22.56
C MET A 250 -2.09 -4.51 23.89
N LEU A 251 -1.40 -5.53 24.39
CA LEU A 251 -1.75 -6.18 25.66
C LEU A 251 -1.76 -5.19 26.83
N LYS A 252 -0.76 -4.30 26.91
CA LYS A 252 -0.65 -3.27 27.96
C LYS A 252 -1.82 -2.25 27.89
N ASN A 253 -2.35 -2.01 26.69
CA ASN A 253 -3.48 -1.11 26.47
C ASN A 253 -4.85 -1.82 26.51
N GLY A 254 -4.90 -3.06 27.04
CA GLY A 254 -6.14 -3.78 27.33
C GLY A 254 -6.78 -4.50 26.14
N TYR A 255 -6.09 -4.59 25.01
CA TYR A 255 -6.56 -5.41 23.89
C TYR A 255 -6.51 -6.89 24.26
N GLN A 256 -7.52 -7.62 23.79
CA GLN A 256 -7.67 -9.08 23.92
C GLN A 256 -7.47 -9.76 22.57
N ALA A 257 -7.35 -11.08 22.55
CA ALA A 257 -7.15 -11.88 21.35
C ALA A 257 -5.99 -11.38 20.47
N VAL A 258 -4.95 -10.82 21.11
CA VAL A 258 -3.80 -10.25 20.39
C VAL A 258 -3.01 -11.36 19.70
N ALA A 259 -2.83 -11.25 18.38
CA ALA A 259 -2.06 -12.18 17.58
C ALA A 259 -1.40 -11.47 16.40
N THR A 260 -0.44 -12.14 15.77
CA THR A 260 0.28 -11.65 14.60
C THR A 260 0.12 -12.62 13.43
N ALA A 261 -0.21 -12.10 12.26
CA ALA A 261 -0.19 -12.81 10.99
C ALA A 261 1.13 -12.54 10.25
N SER A 262 1.61 -13.56 9.56
CA SER A 262 2.80 -13.46 8.70
C SER A 262 2.41 -13.13 7.26
N ASP A 263 3.33 -12.49 6.54
CA ASP A 263 3.26 -12.33 5.10
C ASP A 263 3.49 -13.68 4.37
N TYR A 264 3.35 -13.69 3.04
CA TYR A 264 3.57 -14.89 2.23
C TYR A 264 5.03 -15.37 2.24
N GLY A 265 5.96 -14.54 2.67
CA GLY A 265 7.37 -14.91 2.93
C GLY A 265 7.60 -15.56 4.29
N GLY A 266 6.56 -15.62 5.15
CA GLY A 266 6.64 -16.16 6.50
C GLY A 266 7.12 -15.17 7.55
N ASN A 267 7.31 -13.89 7.22
CA ASN A 267 7.73 -12.88 8.18
C ASN A 267 6.52 -12.30 8.93
N PRO A 268 6.59 -12.05 10.23
CA PRO A 268 5.58 -11.33 10.98
C PRO A 268 5.27 -9.98 10.30
N ARG A 269 3.99 -9.67 10.06
CA ARG A 269 3.63 -8.47 9.29
C ARG A 269 2.47 -7.67 9.87
N VAL A 270 1.43 -8.34 10.36
CA VAL A 270 0.23 -7.67 10.84
C VAL A 270 -0.12 -8.16 12.23
N THR A 271 -0.07 -7.27 13.21
CA THR A 271 -0.56 -7.55 14.58
C THR A 271 -1.94 -6.93 14.76
N PHE A 272 -2.83 -7.68 15.38
CA PHE A 272 -4.20 -7.26 15.63
C PHE A 272 -4.63 -7.61 17.06
N GLY A 273 -5.60 -6.84 17.56
CA GLY A 273 -6.20 -7.05 18.85
C GLY A 273 -7.63 -6.50 18.90
N GLN A 274 -8.43 -7.03 19.80
CA GLN A 274 -9.83 -6.69 19.98
C GLN A 274 -10.02 -5.92 21.29
N ILE A 275 -10.90 -4.91 21.29
CA ILE A 275 -11.33 -4.23 22.52
C ILE A 275 -12.30 -5.13 23.27
N ALA A 276 -12.17 -5.18 24.60
CA ALA A 276 -13.14 -5.84 25.47
C ALA A 276 -14.54 -5.20 25.37
N ASN A 277 -15.57 -5.99 25.63
CA ASN A 277 -16.96 -5.52 25.72
C ASN A 277 -17.17 -4.58 26.89
#